data_787b71b29f80f533d43675eba43bf6e7
#
_entry.id   787b71b29f80f533d43675eba43bf6e7
#
_cell.length_a   1.000
_cell.length_b   1.000
_cell.length_c   1.000
_cell.angle_alpha   90.00
_cell.angle_beta   90.00
_cell.angle_gamma   90.00
#
_symmetry.space_group_name_H-M   'P 1'
#
loop_
_entity.id
_entity.type
_entity.pdbx_description
1 polymer ?
#
loop_
_entity_poly.entity_id
_entity_poly.type
_entity_poly.pdbx_seq_one_letter_code
_entity_poly.pdbx_strand_id
1 'polypeptide(L)'
;TYKKSFICGGGKEKCDRRCEIARIKIEDKTYPFGGACNRYVNLIRDVEYDTRELDMVDFRQKLVFKDLAPEDPSDSRPTVGMNRSFLTNTFFPFFNAFFKELGYRVILPDAIDSRGVDQQGAAFCYPVEISHGYVSNLINKNPDVYFIPHIKGIPTDDENANTCTCVFVQGEAFYLSSSFDEMKAKKLVTPYLDLSKGFESQKDDFVKLAEEFGKSRAQGLKAFEEAYKAQKKFKDELRLKGANV
;
A
#
# COMPACT_ATOMS: atom_id res chain seq x y z
N THR A 1 -29.09 -35.03 2.83
CA THR A 1 -28.28 -35.51 3.99
C THR A 1 -26.94 -34.80 3.99
N TYR A 2 -26.47 -34.31 5.14
CA TYR A 2 -25.13 -33.73 5.29
C TYR A 2 -24.05 -34.80 5.15
N LYS A 3 -22.98 -34.47 4.49
CA LYS A 3 -21.75 -35.27 4.34
C LYS A 3 -20.60 -34.59 5.08
N LYS A 4 -19.51 -35.34 5.30
CA LYS A 4 -18.30 -34.79 5.95
C LYS A 4 -17.85 -33.51 5.24
N SER A 5 -17.67 -32.42 6.00
CA SER A 5 -17.09 -31.16 5.51
C SER A 5 -15.63 -31.33 5.09
N PHE A 6 -15.08 -30.34 4.40
CA PHE A 6 -13.66 -30.27 4.07
C PHE A 6 -13.15 -28.84 4.21
N ILE A 7 -11.85 -28.69 4.34
CA ILE A 7 -11.21 -27.38 4.39
C ILE A 7 -10.83 -26.94 2.97
N CYS A 8 -11.25 -25.74 2.59
CA CYS A 8 -10.88 -25.16 1.30
C CYS A 8 -9.39 -24.90 1.21
N GLY A 9 -8.74 -25.39 0.16
CA GLY A 9 -7.32 -25.19 -0.11
C GLY A 9 -6.96 -23.88 -0.84
N GLY A 10 -7.91 -22.91 -0.95
CA GLY A 10 -7.65 -21.59 -1.54
C GLY A 10 -7.71 -21.52 -3.07
N GLY A 11 -7.61 -22.64 -3.77
CA GLY A 11 -7.69 -22.71 -5.23
C GLY A 11 -6.52 -22.03 -5.95
N LYS A 12 -6.78 -21.49 -7.16
CA LYS A 12 -5.77 -20.83 -8.00
C LYS A 12 -5.22 -19.55 -7.35
N GLU A 13 -6.03 -18.85 -6.59
CA GLU A 13 -5.72 -17.60 -5.88
C GLU A 13 -4.87 -17.82 -4.62
N LYS A 14 -4.57 -19.08 -4.26
CA LYS A 14 -3.77 -19.45 -3.07
C LYS A 14 -4.28 -18.80 -1.78
N CYS A 15 -5.60 -18.60 -1.66
CA CYS A 15 -6.22 -18.00 -0.48
C CYS A 15 -5.93 -18.83 0.77
N ASP A 16 -5.46 -18.20 1.83
CA ASP A 16 -5.04 -18.81 3.10
C ASP A 16 -6.17 -18.93 4.14
N ARG A 17 -7.36 -18.47 3.81
CA ARG A 17 -8.51 -18.37 4.72
C ARG A 17 -9.02 -19.69 5.28
N ARG A 18 -8.69 -20.81 4.63
CA ARG A 18 -8.97 -22.19 5.08
C ARG A 18 -10.42 -22.40 5.53
N CYS A 19 -11.40 -21.83 4.80
CA CYS A 19 -12.81 -21.96 5.13
C CYS A 19 -13.23 -23.43 5.19
N GLU A 20 -14.03 -23.77 6.21
CA GLU A 20 -14.71 -25.06 6.26
C GLU A 20 -15.91 -25.05 5.31
N ILE A 21 -15.97 -26.03 4.41
CA ILE A 21 -17.00 -26.17 3.38
C ILE A 21 -17.87 -27.37 3.71
N ALA A 22 -19.13 -27.11 3.93
CA ALA A 22 -20.13 -28.15 4.15
C ALA A 22 -20.49 -28.84 2.83
N ARG A 23 -20.93 -30.09 2.91
CA ARG A 23 -21.42 -30.86 1.75
C ARG A 23 -22.80 -31.39 2.04
N ILE A 24 -23.73 -31.14 1.12
CA ILE A 24 -25.09 -31.68 1.20
C ILE A 24 -25.29 -32.64 0.04
N LYS A 25 -25.77 -33.84 0.34
CA LYS A 25 -26.27 -34.77 -0.68
C LYS A 25 -27.75 -34.57 -0.87
N ILE A 26 -28.15 -34.24 -2.10
CA ILE A 26 -29.52 -34.11 -2.59
C ILE A 26 -29.65 -35.12 -3.72
N GLU A 27 -30.56 -36.09 -3.54
CA GLU A 27 -30.64 -37.22 -4.45
C GLU A 27 -29.30 -37.92 -4.60
N ASP A 28 -28.77 -38.02 -5.81
CA ASP A 28 -27.49 -38.68 -6.11
C ASP A 28 -26.31 -37.70 -6.24
N LYS A 29 -26.55 -36.39 -6.14
CA LYS A 29 -25.51 -35.36 -6.27
C LYS A 29 -25.10 -34.80 -4.90
N THR A 30 -23.83 -34.46 -4.78
CA THR A 30 -23.28 -33.81 -3.58
C THR A 30 -22.87 -32.38 -3.93
N TYR A 31 -23.41 -31.42 -3.22
CA TYR A 31 -23.17 -29.99 -3.42
C TYR A 31 -22.33 -29.45 -2.27
N PRO A 32 -21.20 -28.81 -2.57
CA PRO A 32 -20.46 -28.03 -1.58
C PRO A 32 -21.15 -26.68 -1.37
N PHE A 33 -21.14 -26.17 -0.14
CA PHE A 33 -21.61 -24.82 0.15
C PHE A 33 -20.92 -24.24 1.39
N GLY A 34 -20.92 -22.91 1.48
CA GLY A 34 -20.25 -22.17 2.54
C GLY A 34 -18.95 -21.54 2.07
N GLY A 35 -18.21 -20.97 3.03
CA GLY A 35 -17.04 -20.17 2.78
C GLY A 35 -17.37 -18.68 2.62
N ALA A 36 -16.33 -17.85 2.63
CA ALA A 36 -16.48 -16.39 2.63
C ALA A 36 -16.50 -15.78 1.22
N CYS A 37 -16.33 -16.59 0.18
CA CYS A 37 -16.37 -16.16 -1.23
C CYS A 37 -17.43 -16.95 -2.01
N ASN A 38 -17.71 -16.53 -3.23
CA ASN A 38 -18.73 -17.14 -4.10
C ASN A 38 -18.26 -18.41 -4.82
N ARG A 39 -17.04 -18.90 -4.58
CA ARG A 39 -16.46 -20.03 -5.29
C ARG A 39 -17.39 -21.24 -5.39
N TYR A 40 -17.89 -21.70 -4.25
CA TYR A 40 -18.74 -22.91 -4.21
C TYR A 40 -20.19 -22.64 -4.65
N VAL A 41 -20.64 -21.40 -4.50
CA VAL A 41 -21.95 -20.98 -5.03
C VAL A 41 -21.94 -20.97 -6.55
N ASN A 42 -20.89 -20.46 -7.15
CA ASN A 42 -20.73 -20.42 -8.61
C ASN A 42 -20.61 -21.84 -9.20
N LEU A 43 -19.88 -22.75 -8.53
CA LEU A 43 -19.80 -24.15 -8.95
C LEU A 43 -21.16 -24.85 -8.96
N ILE A 44 -22.04 -24.53 -7.99
CA ILE A 44 -23.41 -25.09 -7.94
C ILE A 44 -24.24 -24.59 -9.12
N ARG A 45 -24.05 -23.34 -9.51
CA ARG A 45 -24.80 -22.71 -10.62
C ARG A 45 -24.22 -22.97 -11.99
N ASP A 46 -23.05 -23.64 -12.06
CA ASP A 46 -22.28 -23.88 -13.29
C ASP A 46 -22.01 -22.58 -14.07
N VAL A 47 -21.71 -21.51 -13.31
CA VAL A 47 -21.43 -20.19 -13.87
C VAL A 47 -19.96 -19.84 -13.62
N GLU A 48 -19.21 -19.76 -14.70
CA GLU A 48 -17.88 -19.16 -14.68
C GLU A 48 -17.97 -17.70 -15.12
N TYR A 49 -17.50 -16.79 -14.25
CA TYR A 49 -17.36 -15.38 -14.60
C TYR A 49 -15.90 -15.07 -14.89
N ASP A 50 -15.61 -14.39 -15.99
CA ASP A 50 -14.32 -13.74 -16.15
C ASP A 50 -14.30 -12.46 -15.31
N THR A 51 -13.64 -12.54 -14.17
CA THR A 51 -13.57 -11.43 -13.22
C THR A 51 -12.30 -10.59 -13.38
N ARG A 52 -11.42 -10.87 -14.35
CA ARG A 52 -10.14 -10.18 -14.51
C ARG A 52 -10.30 -8.67 -14.70
N GLU A 53 -11.27 -8.26 -15.50
CA GLU A 53 -11.57 -6.85 -15.73
C GLU A 53 -12.26 -6.16 -14.53
N LEU A 54 -12.82 -6.96 -13.61
CA LEU A 54 -13.50 -6.49 -12.40
C LEU A 54 -12.57 -6.42 -11.18
N ASP A 55 -11.33 -6.92 -11.31
CA ASP A 55 -10.35 -6.89 -10.23
C ASP A 55 -9.74 -5.49 -10.10
N MET A 56 -10.48 -4.60 -9.45
CA MET A 56 -10.05 -3.24 -9.18
C MET A 56 -8.88 -3.16 -8.21
N VAL A 57 -8.64 -4.20 -7.40
CA VAL A 57 -7.48 -4.25 -6.48
C VAL A 57 -6.21 -4.48 -7.30
N ASP A 58 -6.20 -5.47 -8.19
CA ASP A 58 -5.06 -5.74 -9.08
C ASP A 58 -4.80 -4.54 -10.00
N PHE A 59 -5.85 -3.97 -10.62
CA PHE A 59 -5.75 -2.77 -11.43
C PHE A 59 -5.08 -1.63 -10.65
N ARG A 60 -5.57 -1.33 -9.44
CA ARG A 60 -5.03 -0.27 -8.60
C ARG A 60 -3.56 -0.52 -8.22
N GLN A 61 -3.19 -1.76 -7.88
CA GLN A 61 -1.80 -2.11 -7.54
C GLN A 61 -0.85 -1.92 -8.74
N LYS A 62 -1.28 -2.33 -9.93
CA LYS A 62 -0.52 -2.11 -11.17
C LYS A 62 -0.38 -0.61 -11.46
N LEU A 63 -1.46 0.13 -11.40
CA LEU A 63 -1.48 1.57 -11.67
C LEU A 63 -0.52 2.32 -10.73
N VAL A 64 -0.59 2.05 -9.42
CA VAL A 64 0.24 2.74 -8.41
C VAL A 64 1.72 2.42 -8.55
N PHE A 65 2.06 1.12 -8.69
CA PHE A 65 3.45 0.68 -8.49
C PHE A 65 4.18 0.31 -9.79
N LYS A 66 3.49 0.25 -10.92
CA LYS A 66 4.11 -0.07 -12.23
C LYS A 66 3.87 1.01 -13.27
N ASP A 67 2.62 1.32 -13.56
CA ASP A 67 2.28 2.17 -14.69
C ASP A 67 2.66 3.64 -14.47
N LEU A 68 2.41 4.16 -13.25
CA LEU A 68 2.74 5.54 -12.87
C LEU A 68 4.13 5.70 -12.23
N ALA A 69 4.78 4.61 -11.92
CA ALA A 69 6.09 4.60 -11.29
C ALA A 69 6.96 3.45 -11.82
N PRO A 70 7.23 3.41 -13.14
CA PRO A 70 8.04 2.34 -13.72
C PRO A 70 9.44 2.33 -13.11
N GLU A 71 9.91 1.14 -12.75
CA GLU A 71 11.28 0.93 -12.30
C GLU A 71 12.24 0.98 -13.49
N ASP A 72 13.37 1.66 -13.28
CA ASP A 72 14.50 1.64 -14.21
C ASP A 72 15.72 1.02 -13.50
N PRO A 73 16.09 -0.22 -13.82
CA PRO A 73 17.24 -0.88 -13.20
C PRO A 73 18.58 -0.17 -13.48
N SER A 74 18.66 0.66 -14.53
CA SER A 74 19.87 1.41 -14.89
C SER A 74 20.00 2.73 -14.11
N ASP A 75 18.98 3.12 -13.35
CA ASP A 75 18.94 4.37 -12.62
C ASP A 75 19.91 4.34 -11.43
N SER A 76 20.99 5.11 -11.54
CA SER A 76 22.07 5.21 -10.54
C SER A 76 21.91 6.35 -9.54
N ARG A 77 20.76 7.06 -9.57
CA ARG A 77 20.51 8.15 -8.62
C ARG A 77 20.49 7.63 -7.18
N PRO A 78 20.82 8.49 -6.20
CA PRO A 78 20.69 8.14 -4.80
C PRO A 78 19.25 7.71 -4.46
N THR A 79 19.13 6.82 -3.49
CA THR A 79 17.90 6.11 -3.21
C THR A 79 17.17 6.64 -1.98
N VAL A 80 15.84 6.75 -2.11
CA VAL A 80 14.93 6.99 -0.98
C VAL A 80 14.10 5.72 -0.79
N GLY A 81 14.27 5.06 0.36
CA GLY A 81 13.49 3.90 0.77
C GLY A 81 12.17 4.32 1.39
N MET A 82 11.07 3.84 0.87
CA MET A 82 9.73 3.99 1.45
C MET A 82 9.16 2.63 1.82
N ASN A 83 8.44 2.57 2.95
CA ASN A 83 7.75 1.35 3.32
C ASN A 83 6.50 1.15 2.45
N ARG A 84 6.22 -0.10 2.01
CA ARG A 84 5.04 -0.43 1.20
C ARG A 84 3.84 -0.77 2.09
N SER A 85 3.51 0.14 2.99
CA SER A 85 2.47 -0.02 4.02
C SER A 85 1.40 1.07 3.89
N PHE A 86 0.28 0.88 4.54
CA PHE A 86 -0.79 1.86 4.74
C PHE A 86 -1.05 2.79 3.53
N LEU A 87 -0.84 4.10 3.74
CA LEU A 87 -1.13 5.14 2.75
C LEU A 87 -0.12 5.26 1.62
N THR A 88 1.02 4.58 1.70
CA THR A 88 1.92 4.41 0.53
C THR A 88 1.16 3.80 -0.64
N ASN A 89 0.24 2.87 -0.38
CA ASN A 89 -0.65 2.29 -1.40
C ASN A 89 -1.61 3.32 -2.08
N THR A 90 -1.67 4.54 -1.58
CA THR A 90 -2.53 5.61 -2.12
C THR A 90 -1.72 6.80 -2.61
N PHE A 91 -0.64 7.13 -1.93
CA PHE A 91 0.13 8.35 -2.17
C PHE A 91 1.49 8.12 -2.83
N PHE A 92 1.82 6.88 -3.15
CA PHE A 92 3.08 6.55 -3.82
C PHE A 92 3.29 7.32 -5.13
N PRO A 93 2.29 7.52 -6.01
CA PRO A 93 2.47 8.32 -7.21
C PRO A 93 2.95 9.75 -6.92
N PHE A 94 2.43 10.38 -5.85
CA PHE A 94 2.89 11.69 -5.40
C PHE A 94 4.35 11.63 -4.93
N PHE A 95 4.66 10.75 -3.98
CA PHE A 95 5.99 10.70 -3.39
C PHE A 95 7.07 10.29 -4.42
N ASN A 96 6.75 9.33 -5.28
CA ASN A 96 7.69 8.91 -6.33
C ASN A 96 8.02 10.07 -7.30
N ALA A 97 7.01 10.80 -7.77
CA ALA A 97 7.22 11.95 -8.64
C ALA A 97 7.98 13.09 -7.93
N PHE A 98 7.66 13.35 -6.65
CA PHE A 98 8.35 14.35 -5.84
C PHE A 98 9.85 14.06 -5.74
N PHE A 99 10.22 12.86 -5.29
CA PHE A 99 11.62 12.49 -5.14
C PHE A 99 12.35 12.39 -6.49
N LYS A 100 11.65 11.94 -7.54
CA LYS A 100 12.20 11.91 -8.90
C LYS A 100 12.62 13.31 -9.38
N GLU A 101 11.80 14.33 -9.17
CA GLU A 101 12.13 15.72 -9.50
C GLU A 101 13.27 16.28 -8.62
N LEU A 102 13.41 15.81 -7.40
CA LEU A 102 14.55 16.15 -6.55
C LEU A 102 15.84 15.41 -6.92
N GLY A 103 15.81 14.53 -7.91
CA GLY A 103 16.97 13.77 -8.37
C GLY A 103 17.25 12.49 -7.57
N TYR A 104 16.24 11.91 -6.95
CA TYR A 104 16.32 10.64 -6.22
C TYR A 104 15.51 9.55 -6.93
N ARG A 105 15.86 8.30 -6.66
CA ARG A 105 15.09 7.11 -7.03
C ARG A 105 14.41 6.56 -5.78
N VAL A 106 13.10 6.37 -5.84
CA VAL A 106 12.37 5.71 -4.74
C VAL A 106 12.48 4.20 -4.90
N ILE A 107 12.80 3.52 -3.80
CA ILE A 107 12.79 2.05 -3.74
C ILE A 107 11.80 1.58 -2.68
N LEU A 108 11.08 0.51 -3.02
CA LEU A 108 10.10 -0.15 -2.17
C LEU A 108 10.57 -1.56 -1.81
N PRO A 109 10.08 -2.14 -0.72
CA PRO A 109 10.24 -3.56 -0.45
C PRO A 109 9.47 -4.40 -1.48
N ASP A 110 10.00 -5.58 -1.81
CA ASP A 110 9.39 -6.51 -2.77
C ASP A 110 8.44 -7.49 -2.09
N ALA A 111 8.79 -7.91 -0.86
CA ALA A 111 8.10 -8.95 -0.14
C ALA A 111 8.07 -8.67 1.37
N ILE A 112 7.19 -9.36 2.06
CA ILE A 112 7.12 -9.37 3.53
C ILE A 112 8.19 -10.36 4.03
N ASP A 113 9.13 -9.88 4.84
CA ASP A 113 10.14 -10.70 5.51
C ASP A 113 9.59 -11.13 6.88
N SER A 114 9.44 -12.43 7.10
CA SER A 114 8.92 -12.98 8.37
C SER A 114 9.78 -12.60 9.57
N ARG A 115 11.11 -12.45 9.41
CA ARG A 115 12.00 -11.99 10.47
C ARG A 115 11.64 -10.59 10.98
N GLY A 116 11.18 -9.72 10.06
CA GLY A 116 10.69 -8.39 10.45
C GLY A 116 9.38 -8.47 11.21
N VAL A 117 8.47 -9.35 10.80
CA VAL A 117 7.22 -9.60 11.53
C VAL A 117 7.49 -10.06 12.96
N ASP A 118 8.47 -10.93 13.16
CA ASP A 118 8.88 -11.46 14.48
C ASP A 118 9.48 -10.39 15.39
N GLN A 119 9.96 -9.25 14.85
CA GLN A 119 10.48 -8.11 15.63
C GLN A 119 9.38 -7.19 16.17
N GLN A 120 8.14 -7.46 15.85
CA GLN A 120 7.01 -6.73 16.41
C GLN A 120 6.91 -7.00 17.92
N GLY A 121 7.01 -5.97 18.74
CA GLY A 121 7.00 -6.10 20.21
C GLY A 121 5.65 -6.56 20.78
N ALA A 122 4.55 -6.34 20.08
CA ALA A 122 3.21 -6.79 20.41
C ALA A 122 2.37 -6.97 19.14
N ALA A 123 1.54 -7.99 19.11
CA ALA A 123 0.60 -8.19 18.02
C ALA A 123 -0.55 -7.16 18.11
N PHE A 124 -0.78 -6.40 17.03
CA PHE A 124 -1.88 -5.45 16.92
C PHE A 124 -2.84 -5.86 15.80
N CYS A 125 -2.59 -5.36 14.60
CA CYS A 125 -3.41 -5.67 13.43
C CYS A 125 -2.51 -6.09 12.25
N TYR A 126 -3.06 -6.86 11.36
CA TYR A 126 -2.33 -7.37 10.20
C TYR A 126 -1.58 -6.30 9.38
N PRO A 127 -2.13 -5.08 9.10
CA PRO A 127 -1.37 -4.03 8.44
C PRO A 127 -0.11 -3.58 9.19
N VAL A 128 -0.09 -3.59 10.52
CA VAL A 128 1.10 -3.29 11.33
C VAL A 128 2.12 -4.43 11.23
N GLU A 129 1.67 -5.68 11.28
CA GLU A 129 2.54 -6.85 11.13
C GLU A 129 3.27 -6.81 9.78
N ILE A 130 2.54 -6.62 8.69
CA ILE A 130 3.16 -6.55 7.36
C ILE A 130 4.06 -5.32 7.18
N SER A 131 3.79 -4.21 7.89
CA SER A 131 4.67 -3.03 7.82
C SER A 131 6.06 -3.33 8.36
N HIS A 132 6.17 -4.13 9.45
CA HIS A 132 7.45 -4.60 9.98
C HIS A 132 8.16 -5.54 8.99
N GLY A 133 7.43 -6.48 8.39
CA GLY A 133 7.98 -7.38 7.38
C GLY A 133 8.48 -6.65 6.14
N TYR A 134 7.76 -5.62 5.70
CA TYR A 134 8.19 -4.80 4.57
C TYR A 134 9.43 -3.96 4.91
N VAL A 135 9.48 -3.33 6.07
CA VAL A 135 10.66 -2.54 6.46
C VAL A 135 11.91 -3.41 6.60
N SER A 136 11.79 -4.63 7.12
CA SER A 136 12.90 -5.58 7.17
C SER A 136 13.46 -5.89 5.77
N ASN A 137 12.58 -6.12 4.80
CA ASN A 137 12.99 -6.30 3.41
C ASN A 137 13.62 -5.04 2.81
N LEU A 138 13.08 -3.86 3.12
CA LEU A 138 13.63 -2.58 2.67
C LEU A 138 15.03 -2.32 3.23
N ILE A 139 15.30 -2.68 4.48
CA ILE A 139 16.62 -2.57 5.11
C ILE A 139 17.65 -3.39 4.33
N ASN A 140 17.30 -4.59 3.88
CA ASN A 140 18.17 -5.43 3.05
C ASN A 140 18.51 -4.79 1.69
N LYS A 141 17.66 -3.89 1.19
CA LYS A 141 17.92 -3.09 -0.03
C LYS A 141 18.85 -1.90 0.21
N ASN A 142 19.12 -1.58 1.47
CA ASN A 142 20.10 -0.59 1.91
C ASN A 142 19.93 0.81 1.29
N PRO A 143 18.76 1.47 1.39
CA PRO A 143 18.56 2.81 0.83
C PRO A 143 19.51 3.84 1.43
N ASP A 144 19.79 4.94 0.70
CA ASP A 144 20.59 6.04 1.21
C ASP A 144 19.87 6.87 2.26
N VAL A 145 18.54 7.00 2.11
CA VAL A 145 17.64 7.72 3.03
C VAL A 145 16.37 6.91 3.23
N TYR A 146 15.87 6.83 4.46
CA TYR A 146 14.51 6.35 4.74
C TYR A 146 13.54 7.52 4.78
N PHE A 147 12.40 7.37 4.13
CA PHE A 147 11.29 8.33 4.17
C PHE A 147 10.03 7.64 4.65
N ILE A 148 9.59 7.96 5.86
CA ILE A 148 8.38 7.40 6.48
C ILE A 148 7.58 8.54 7.08
N PRO A 149 6.61 9.10 6.34
CA PRO A 149 5.85 10.26 6.79
C PRO A 149 4.82 9.90 7.88
N HIS A 150 4.63 10.80 8.84
CA HIS A 150 3.50 10.77 9.76
C HIS A 150 2.29 11.42 9.07
N ILE A 151 1.31 10.63 8.66
CA ILE A 151 0.12 11.16 7.98
C ILE A 151 -1.05 11.22 8.98
N LYS A 152 -1.38 12.42 9.44
CA LYS A 152 -2.42 12.64 10.45
C LYS A 152 -3.82 12.49 9.86
N GLY A 153 -4.07 13.08 8.70
CA GLY A 153 -5.40 13.12 8.10
C GLY A 153 -5.38 12.95 6.60
N ILE A 154 -6.50 12.53 6.05
CA ILE A 154 -6.74 12.42 4.60
C ILE A 154 -7.96 13.25 4.21
N PRO A 155 -8.04 13.79 2.98
CA PRO A 155 -9.20 14.58 2.57
C PRO A 155 -10.43 13.69 2.45
N THR A 156 -11.58 14.24 2.80
CA THR A 156 -12.90 13.64 2.62
C THR A 156 -13.83 14.65 1.96
N ASP A 157 -14.83 14.15 1.24
CA ASP A 157 -15.88 14.99 0.64
C ASP A 157 -17.00 15.33 1.66
N ASP A 158 -17.01 14.71 2.84
CA ASP A 158 -17.94 15.01 3.93
C ASP A 158 -17.26 15.91 4.98
N GLU A 159 -17.71 17.15 5.08
CA GLU A 159 -17.18 18.15 6.02
C GLU A 159 -17.37 17.76 7.50
N ASN A 160 -18.31 16.86 7.79
CA ASN A 160 -18.58 16.37 9.14
C ASN A 160 -17.81 15.09 9.49
N ALA A 161 -17.13 14.47 8.52
CA ALA A 161 -16.40 13.24 8.73
C ALA A 161 -15.10 13.49 9.49
N ASN A 162 -14.72 12.53 10.34
CA ASN A 162 -13.41 12.53 10.96
C ASN A 162 -12.35 12.17 9.91
N THR A 163 -11.43 13.09 9.66
CA THR A 163 -10.35 12.93 8.69
C THR A 163 -9.10 12.28 9.25
N CYS A 164 -9.03 12.06 10.59
CA CYS A 164 -7.86 11.49 11.23
C CYS A 164 -7.65 10.03 10.80
N THR A 165 -6.40 9.72 10.48
CA THR A 165 -5.98 8.35 10.22
C THR A 165 -5.83 7.56 11.52
N CYS A 166 -5.73 6.23 11.39
CA CYS A 166 -5.44 5.35 12.51
C CYS A 166 -4.12 5.74 13.19
N VAL A 167 -4.04 5.58 14.49
CA VAL A 167 -2.85 5.88 15.30
C VAL A 167 -1.60 5.14 14.79
N PHE A 168 -1.74 3.94 14.26
CA PHE A 168 -0.63 3.18 13.68
C PHE A 168 -0.13 3.74 12.36
N VAL A 169 -0.99 4.39 11.58
CA VAL A 169 -0.58 5.14 10.38
C VAL A 169 0.19 6.39 10.80
N GLN A 170 -0.31 7.10 11.82
CA GLN A 170 0.35 8.30 12.31
C GLN A 170 1.70 8.01 12.98
N GLY A 171 1.82 6.87 13.66
CA GLY A 171 3.01 6.50 14.43
C GLY A 171 4.00 5.60 13.71
N GLU A 172 3.83 5.33 12.41
CA GLU A 172 4.62 4.31 11.71
C GLU A 172 6.13 4.50 11.88
N ALA A 173 6.64 5.69 11.69
CA ALA A 173 8.06 5.99 11.83
C ALA A 173 8.58 5.71 13.25
N PHE A 174 7.78 5.95 14.29
CA PHE A 174 8.19 5.73 15.67
C PHE A 174 8.35 4.25 16.01
N TYR A 175 7.33 3.43 15.75
CA TYR A 175 7.43 2.03 16.14
C TYR A 175 8.41 1.25 15.27
N LEU A 176 8.50 1.57 13.95
CA LEU A 176 9.48 0.93 13.09
C LEU A 176 10.92 1.29 13.48
N SER A 177 11.22 2.57 13.71
CA SER A 177 12.56 2.96 14.15
C SER A 177 12.92 2.45 15.57
N SER A 178 11.92 2.10 16.37
CA SER A 178 12.14 1.45 17.67
C SER A 178 12.42 -0.05 17.53
N SER A 179 11.85 -0.69 16.50
CA SER A 179 12.05 -2.12 16.22
C SER A 179 13.32 -2.41 15.41
N PHE A 180 13.80 -1.44 14.61
CA PHE A 180 14.92 -1.62 13.68
C PHE A 180 15.99 -0.54 13.87
N ASP A 181 17.06 -0.87 14.59
CA ASP A 181 18.17 0.07 14.85
C ASP A 181 18.93 0.44 13.57
N GLU A 182 18.91 -0.41 12.55
CA GLU A 182 19.52 -0.15 11.24
C GLU A 182 18.95 1.10 10.57
N MET A 183 17.69 1.42 10.81
CA MET A 183 17.09 2.65 10.28
C MET A 183 17.70 3.91 10.89
N LYS A 184 18.17 3.83 12.16
CA LYS A 184 18.81 4.95 12.87
C LYS A 184 20.24 5.19 12.40
N ALA A 185 20.87 4.19 11.78
CA ALA A 185 22.22 4.30 11.24
C ALA A 185 22.30 5.16 9.96
N LYS A 186 21.15 5.53 9.39
CA LYS A 186 21.04 6.35 8.18
C LYS A 186 20.12 7.55 8.40
N LYS A 187 20.08 8.45 7.42
CA LYS A 187 19.13 9.56 7.44
C LYS A 187 17.70 9.01 7.38
N LEU A 188 16.94 9.26 8.44
CA LEU A 188 15.50 8.95 8.53
C LEU A 188 14.73 10.27 8.50
N VAL A 189 13.90 10.44 7.47
CA VAL A 189 13.08 11.63 7.23
C VAL A 189 11.63 11.28 7.49
N THR A 190 11.04 11.94 8.48
CA THR A 190 9.70 11.63 9.01
C THR A 190 8.84 12.89 9.12
N PRO A 191 8.49 13.53 7.98
CA PRO A 191 7.69 14.75 8.04
C PRO A 191 6.29 14.45 8.60
N TYR A 192 5.76 15.41 9.34
CA TYR A 192 4.38 15.40 9.77
C TYR A 192 3.51 16.06 8.71
N LEU A 193 2.55 15.30 8.15
CA LEU A 193 1.69 15.72 7.07
C LEU A 193 0.22 15.65 7.50
N ASP A 194 -0.48 16.78 7.51
CA ASP A 194 -1.93 16.81 7.67
C ASP A 194 -2.60 17.07 6.32
N LEU A 195 -2.95 15.99 5.64
CA LEU A 195 -3.58 16.06 4.31
C LEU A 195 -5.11 16.19 4.37
N SER A 196 -5.70 16.48 5.52
CA SER A 196 -7.15 16.61 5.68
C SER A 196 -7.77 17.67 4.74
N LYS A 197 -7.02 18.72 4.43
CA LYS A 197 -7.39 19.78 3.46
C LYS A 197 -6.77 19.57 2.07
N GLY A 198 -6.27 18.37 1.76
CA GLY A 198 -5.59 18.05 0.52
C GLY A 198 -4.11 18.43 0.50
N PHE A 199 -3.40 17.94 -0.53
CA PHE A 199 -1.95 18.16 -0.69
C PHE A 199 -1.57 19.65 -0.82
N GLU A 200 -2.41 20.46 -1.46
CA GLU A 200 -2.13 21.88 -1.67
C GLU A 200 -1.95 22.65 -0.37
N SER A 201 -2.66 22.25 0.69
CA SER A 201 -2.51 22.85 2.02
C SER A 201 -1.16 22.63 2.67
N GLN A 202 -0.40 21.62 2.20
CA GLN A 202 0.92 21.25 2.72
C GLN A 202 2.05 21.63 1.75
N LYS A 203 1.78 22.46 0.74
CA LYS A 203 2.75 22.84 -0.30
C LYS A 203 4.05 23.40 0.30
N ASP A 204 3.94 24.30 1.28
CA ASP A 204 5.12 24.88 1.92
C ASP A 204 5.93 23.87 2.74
N ASP A 205 5.27 22.87 3.34
CA ASP A 205 5.97 21.83 4.07
C ASP A 205 6.74 20.88 3.13
N PHE A 206 6.19 20.59 1.95
CA PHE A 206 6.94 19.87 0.90
C PHE A 206 8.11 20.68 0.35
N VAL A 207 7.98 22.00 0.25
CA VAL A 207 9.10 22.87 -0.13
C VAL A 207 10.21 22.82 0.93
N LYS A 208 9.87 22.94 2.21
CA LYS A 208 10.85 22.77 3.31
C LYS A 208 11.50 21.38 3.28
N LEU A 209 10.70 20.34 3.03
CA LEU A 209 11.22 18.98 2.86
C LEU A 209 12.27 18.92 1.73
N ALA A 210 12.02 19.56 0.59
CA ALA A 210 13.00 19.63 -0.50
C ALA A 210 14.29 20.36 -0.07
N GLU A 211 14.19 21.41 0.75
CA GLU A 211 15.34 22.13 1.32
C GLU A 211 16.17 21.22 2.24
N GLU A 212 15.55 20.31 3.01
CA GLU A 212 16.25 19.29 3.81
C GLU A 212 17.05 18.29 2.93
N PHE A 213 16.66 18.12 1.68
CA PHE A 213 17.38 17.36 0.66
C PHE A 213 18.38 18.22 -0.13
N GLY A 214 18.68 19.43 0.34
CA GLY A 214 19.66 20.35 -0.26
C GLY A 214 19.20 20.99 -1.57
N LYS A 215 17.88 21.08 -1.80
CA LYS A 215 17.29 21.69 -3.00
C LYS A 215 16.86 23.13 -2.73
N SER A 216 16.84 23.95 -3.77
CA SER A 216 16.31 25.32 -3.66
C SER A 216 14.78 25.31 -3.53
N ARG A 217 14.22 26.41 -3.01
CA ARG A 217 12.79 26.62 -2.96
C ARG A 217 12.11 26.43 -4.33
N ALA A 218 12.72 26.92 -5.41
CA ALA A 218 12.19 26.79 -6.76
C ALA A 218 12.12 25.33 -7.21
N GLN A 219 13.15 24.52 -6.89
CA GLN A 219 13.16 23.09 -7.15
C GLN A 219 12.09 22.35 -6.32
N GLY A 220 11.93 22.74 -5.05
CA GLY A 220 10.87 22.19 -4.18
C GLY A 220 9.47 22.46 -4.70
N LEU A 221 9.20 23.70 -5.17
CA LEU A 221 7.95 24.07 -5.80
C LEU A 221 7.67 23.23 -7.06
N LYS A 222 8.67 23.10 -7.94
CA LYS A 222 8.54 22.29 -9.15
C LYS A 222 8.26 20.82 -8.80
N ALA A 223 9.00 20.27 -7.83
CA ALA A 223 8.81 18.89 -7.39
C ALA A 223 7.40 18.64 -6.83
N PHE A 224 6.88 19.59 -6.05
CA PHE A 224 5.51 19.53 -5.56
C PHE A 224 4.49 19.53 -6.70
N GLU A 225 4.64 20.40 -7.68
CA GLU A 225 3.70 20.52 -8.81
C GLU A 225 3.67 19.24 -9.66
N GLU A 226 4.81 18.65 -9.95
CA GLU A 226 4.88 17.37 -10.69
C GLU A 226 4.30 16.22 -9.86
N ALA A 227 4.56 16.19 -8.54
CA ALA A 227 3.98 15.21 -7.63
C ALA A 227 2.45 15.32 -7.57
N TYR A 228 1.94 16.54 -7.49
CA TYR A 228 0.49 16.79 -7.45
C TYR A 228 -0.20 16.36 -8.75
N LYS A 229 0.42 16.63 -9.92
CA LYS A 229 -0.06 16.15 -11.22
C LYS A 229 -0.11 14.61 -11.27
N ALA A 230 0.94 13.94 -10.79
CA ALA A 230 0.98 12.48 -10.75
C ALA A 230 -0.13 11.89 -9.87
N GLN A 231 -0.37 12.49 -8.70
CA GLN A 231 -1.43 12.06 -7.80
C GLN A 231 -2.84 12.29 -8.39
N LYS A 232 -3.03 13.42 -9.08
CA LYS A 232 -4.28 13.72 -9.76
C LYS A 232 -4.53 12.71 -10.88
N LYS A 233 -3.52 12.45 -11.72
CA LYS A 233 -3.60 11.46 -12.79
C LYS A 233 -4.01 10.08 -12.24
N PHE A 234 -3.39 9.63 -11.15
CA PHE A 234 -3.78 8.37 -10.50
C PHE A 234 -5.26 8.34 -10.10
N LYS A 235 -5.76 9.41 -9.47
CA LYS A 235 -7.16 9.49 -9.05
C LYS A 235 -8.11 9.48 -10.25
N ASP A 236 -7.77 10.21 -11.31
CA ASP A 236 -8.60 10.32 -12.51
C ASP A 236 -8.68 8.98 -13.26
N GLU A 237 -7.55 8.27 -13.43
CA GLU A 237 -7.53 6.95 -14.06
C GLU A 237 -8.29 5.89 -13.25
N LEU A 238 -8.16 5.92 -11.91
CA LEU A 238 -8.89 5.00 -11.04
C LEU A 238 -10.42 5.25 -11.10
N ARG A 239 -10.84 6.52 -11.12
CA ARG A 239 -12.25 6.91 -11.27
C ARG A 239 -12.80 6.49 -12.63
N LEU A 240 -12.04 6.72 -13.70
CA LEU A 240 -12.44 6.34 -15.05
C LEU A 240 -12.63 4.83 -15.17
N LYS A 241 -11.69 4.03 -14.66
CA LYS A 241 -11.84 2.56 -14.65
C LYS A 241 -13.04 2.13 -13.82
N GLY A 242 -13.22 2.69 -12.62
CA GLY A 242 -14.35 2.36 -11.74
C GLY A 242 -15.72 2.74 -12.32
N ALA A 243 -15.80 3.76 -13.18
CA ALA A 243 -17.04 4.13 -13.84
C ALA A 243 -17.42 3.18 -15.00
N ASN A 244 -16.48 2.35 -15.48
CA ASN A 244 -16.66 1.41 -16.58
C ASN A 244 -16.82 -0.04 -16.11
N VAL A 245 -16.88 -0.30 -14.82
CA VAL A 245 -17.09 -1.60 -14.18
C VAL A 245 -18.45 -1.65 -13.49
#